data_68a988a8e0adab8bf7a84f723e8202c1
#
_entry.id   68a988a8e0adab8bf7a84f723e8202c1
#
_cell.length_a   1.000
_cell.length_b   1.000
_cell.length_c   1.000
_cell.angle_alpha   90.00
_cell.angle_beta   90.00
_cell.angle_gamma   90.00
#
_symmetry.space_group_name_H-M   'P 1'
#
loop_
_entity.id
_entity.type
_entity.pdbx_description
1 polymer ?
#
loop_
_entity_poly.entity_id
_entity_poly.type
_entity_poly.pdbx_seq_one_letter_code
_entity_poly.pdbx_strand_id
1 'polypeptide(L)'
;MSTGVEITELLNAANSGDASAQDAAYQLVYDELKRCARRQSSLTPGSSLSPTALVSELYLKLSEKRVARIDNRRHFFALASRAMRQIMIDNARHRTRLKRGRGVVHTTVDTADLGATTAEQALELDAALTDLGRRDADLVRVVEWHFFGGMTFQEIGDELGRHERTVRHDWELARACLRAAMDRKAGS
;
A
#
# COMPACT_ATOMS: atom_id res chain seq x y z
N MET A 1 -23.10 9.46 4.36
CA MET A 1 -22.51 10.61 3.62
C MET A 1 -21.76 11.61 4.52
N SER A 2 -21.86 11.49 5.84
CA SER A 2 -21.24 12.41 6.84
C SER A 2 -19.73 12.25 7.00
N THR A 3 -19.22 11.03 7.02
CA THR A 3 -17.83 10.71 7.39
C THR A 3 -16.75 11.33 6.47
N GLY A 4 -17.05 11.51 5.19
CA GLY A 4 -16.07 12.07 4.24
C GLY A 4 -15.83 13.59 4.42
N VAL A 5 -16.86 14.34 4.78
CA VAL A 5 -16.77 15.79 5.05
C VAL A 5 -16.03 16.00 6.37
N GLU A 6 -16.39 15.24 7.41
CA GLU A 6 -15.78 15.29 8.72
C GLU A 6 -14.28 15.01 8.69
N ILE A 7 -13.82 14.00 7.94
CA ILE A 7 -12.40 13.73 7.74
C ILE A 7 -11.70 14.90 7.06
N THR A 8 -12.31 15.49 6.04
CA THR A 8 -11.71 16.62 5.31
C THR A 8 -11.55 17.85 6.21
N GLU A 9 -12.54 18.13 7.06
CA GLU A 9 -12.47 19.22 8.04
C GLU A 9 -11.36 19.01 9.07
N LEU A 10 -11.25 17.78 9.63
CA LEU A 10 -10.19 17.42 10.56
C LEU A 10 -8.80 17.49 9.93
N LEU A 11 -8.65 17.05 8.68
CA LEU A 11 -7.39 17.15 7.95
C LEU A 11 -7.01 18.62 7.69
N ASN A 12 -7.96 19.49 7.41
CA ASN A 12 -7.72 20.91 7.25
C ASN A 12 -7.27 21.57 8.58
N ALA A 13 -7.91 21.21 9.70
CA ALA A 13 -7.50 21.67 11.02
C ALA A 13 -6.09 21.17 11.40
N ALA A 14 -5.79 19.89 11.14
CA ALA A 14 -4.47 19.32 11.33
C ALA A 14 -3.39 20.02 10.50
N ASN A 15 -3.69 20.39 9.25
CA ASN A 15 -2.80 21.17 8.39
C ASN A 15 -2.51 22.59 8.95
N SER A 16 -3.43 23.12 9.78
CA SER A 16 -3.27 24.39 10.48
C SER A 16 -2.49 24.27 11.79
N GLY A 17 -2.00 23.05 12.13
CA GLY A 17 -1.18 22.78 13.29
C GLY A 17 -1.95 22.23 14.51
N ASP A 18 -3.23 21.89 14.36
CA ASP A 18 -4.02 21.24 15.40
C ASP A 18 -3.69 19.73 15.49
N ALA A 19 -2.86 19.37 16.48
CA ALA A 19 -2.48 17.99 16.73
C ALA A 19 -3.67 17.12 17.13
N SER A 20 -4.67 17.67 17.83
CA SER A 20 -5.87 16.94 18.23
C SER A 20 -6.75 16.57 17.03
N ALA A 21 -6.82 17.43 16.04
CA ALA A 21 -7.50 17.18 14.79
C ALA A 21 -6.79 16.08 13.96
N GLN A 22 -5.46 16.04 14.01
CA GLN A 22 -4.68 14.98 13.37
C GLN A 22 -4.99 13.61 13.96
N ASP A 23 -5.01 13.50 15.29
CA ASP A 23 -5.35 12.26 15.97
C ASP A 23 -6.80 11.85 15.72
N ALA A 24 -7.75 12.80 15.72
CA ALA A 24 -9.16 12.54 15.42
C ALA A 24 -9.34 12.06 13.96
N ALA A 25 -8.69 12.69 12.99
CA ALA A 25 -8.70 12.25 11.59
C ALA A 25 -8.17 10.83 11.45
N TYR A 26 -7.07 10.50 12.15
CA TYR A 26 -6.50 9.17 12.14
C TYR A 26 -7.46 8.12 12.72
N GLN A 27 -8.13 8.42 13.84
CA GLN A 27 -9.10 7.51 14.44
C GLN A 27 -10.25 7.18 13.47
N LEU A 28 -10.76 8.17 12.74
CA LEU A 28 -11.82 7.97 11.76
C LEU A 28 -11.41 7.07 10.59
N VAL A 29 -10.16 7.15 10.13
CA VAL A 29 -9.68 6.34 9.01
C VAL A 29 -9.04 5.01 9.45
N TYR A 30 -8.80 4.84 10.75
CA TYR A 30 -8.08 3.68 11.31
C TYR A 30 -8.68 2.34 10.88
N ASP A 31 -9.99 2.19 10.98
CA ASP A 31 -10.67 0.94 10.65
C ASP A 31 -10.59 0.64 9.15
N GLU A 32 -10.63 1.66 8.31
CA GLU A 32 -10.48 1.50 6.87
C GLU A 32 -9.05 1.11 6.51
N LEU A 33 -8.06 1.78 7.08
CA LEU A 33 -6.65 1.44 6.91
C LEU A 33 -6.36 0.01 7.40
N LYS A 34 -6.95 -0.38 8.52
CA LYS A 34 -6.83 -1.73 9.07
C LYS A 34 -7.47 -2.79 8.17
N ARG A 35 -8.59 -2.47 7.51
CA ARG A 35 -9.19 -3.36 6.49
C ARG A 35 -8.27 -3.52 5.28
N CYS A 36 -7.65 -2.44 4.81
CA CYS A 36 -6.66 -2.49 3.73
C CYS A 36 -5.45 -3.34 4.12
N ALA A 37 -4.90 -3.11 5.31
CA ALA A 37 -3.77 -3.85 5.84
C ALA A 37 -4.08 -5.36 6.00
N ARG A 38 -5.29 -5.73 6.44
CA ARG A 38 -5.72 -7.14 6.51
C ARG A 38 -5.78 -7.80 5.14
N ARG A 39 -6.31 -7.11 4.12
CA ARG A 39 -6.30 -7.63 2.73
C ARG A 39 -4.88 -7.90 2.26
N GLN A 40 -3.96 -7.01 2.53
CA GLN A 40 -2.55 -7.16 2.12
C GLN A 40 -1.88 -8.30 2.88
N SER A 41 -2.14 -8.45 4.18
CA SER A 41 -1.60 -9.56 4.98
C SER A 41 -2.12 -10.92 4.52
N SER A 42 -3.37 -11.02 4.04
CA SER A 42 -3.90 -12.27 3.49
C SER A 42 -3.27 -12.63 2.14
N LEU A 43 -2.75 -11.66 1.41
CA LEU A 43 -2.09 -11.84 0.11
C LEU A 43 -0.57 -12.04 0.25
N THR A 44 -0.02 -11.83 1.44
CA THR A 44 1.39 -12.07 1.79
C THR A 44 1.48 -12.97 3.03
N PRO A 45 1.15 -14.27 2.91
CA PRO A 45 1.29 -15.22 4.01
C PRO A 45 2.72 -15.21 4.55
N GLY A 46 2.89 -15.26 5.85
CA GLY A 46 4.22 -15.19 6.49
C GLY A 46 4.86 -13.79 6.55
N SER A 47 4.12 -12.72 6.21
CA SER A 47 4.57 -11.36 6.53
C SER A 47 4.73 -11.23 8.05
N SER A 48 5.88 -10.71 8.49
CA SER A 48 6.12 -10.40 9.91
C SER A 48 5.34 -9.16 10.39
N LEU A 49 4.77 -8.39 9.46
CA LEU A 49 3.95 -7.24 9.75
C LEU A 49 2.49 -7.67 9.93
N SER A 50 2.02 -7.60 11.17
CA SER A 50 0.58 -7.69 11.43
C SER A 50 -0.15 -6.48 10.82
N PRO A 51 -1.46 -6.59 10.50
CA PRO A 51 -2.24 -5.45 10.03
C PRO A 51 -2.16 -4.23 10.96
N THR A 52 -2.13 -4.46 12.26
CA THR A 52 -1.99 -3.40 13.27
C THR A 52 -0.62 -2.74 13.20
N ALA A 53 0.46 -3.53 13.10
CA ALA A 53 1.82 -3.00 12.97
C ALA A 53 1.97 -2.17 11.69
N LEU A 54 1.42 -2.64 10.56
CA LEU A 54 1.45 -1.90 9.30
C LEU A 54 0.75 -0.53 9.42
N VAL A 55 -0.42 -0.49 10.09
CA VAL A 55 -1.15 0.78 10.30
C VAL A 55 -0.40 1.70 11.27
N SER A 56 0.24 1.16 12.32
CA SER A 56 1.05 1.95 13.25
C SER A 56 2.30 2.54 12.56
N GLU A 57 3.01 1.77 11.76
CA GLU A 57 4.14 2.27 10.97
C GLU A 57 3.70 3.32 9.95
N LEU A 58 2.53 3.14 9.33
CA LEU A 58 1.95 4.13 8.44
C LEU A 58 1.70 5.46 9.17
N TYR A 59 1.11 5.40 10.36
CA TYR A 59 0.87 6.59 11.18
C TYR A 59 2.17 7.34 11.47
N LEU A 60 3.20 6.65 11.97
CA LEU A 60 4.50 7.23 12.24
C LEU A 60 5.10 7.87 10.98
N LYS A 61 5.08 7.15 9.85
CA LYS A 61 5.64 7.64 8.59
C LYS A 61 4.91 8.86 8.02
N LEU A 62 3.60 8.96 8.24
CA LEU A 62 2.81 10.14 7.84
C LEU A 62 3.02 11.32 8.81
N SER A 63 3.22 11.06 10.11
CA SER A 63 3.46 12.09 11.12
C SER A 63 4.87 12.70 11.04
N GLU A 64 5.91 11.88 10.79
CA GLU A 64 7.31 12.31 10.68
C GLU A 64 7.55 13.17 9.43
N LYS A 65 7.00 12.76 8.32
CA LYS A 65 6.95 13.62 7.15
C LYS A 65 5.87 14.64 7.45
N ARG A 66 6.20 15.90 7.70
CA ARG A 66 5.23 17.00 7.55
C ARG A 66 4.64 16.84 6.14
N VAL A 67 3.68 15.92 6.04
CA VAL A 67 3.07 15.52 4.77
C VAL A 67 2.50 16.79 4.18
N ALA A 68 2.90 17.08 2.96
CA ALA A 68 2.30 18.16 2.18
C ALA A 68 0.79 18.13 2.41
N ARG A 69 0.23 19.32 2.62
CA ARG A 69 -1.19 19.57 2.88
C ARG A 69 -2.10 18.47 2.30
N ILE A 70 -2.83 17.77 3.17
CA ILE A 70 -3.79 16.75 2.76
C ILE A 70 -5.11 17.48 2.51
N ASP A 71 -5.53 17.57 1.27
CA ASP A 71 -6.67 18.40 0.89
C ASP A 71 -8.02 17.75 1.18
N ASN A 72 -8.09 16.41 1.15
CA ASN A 72 -9.33 15.66 1.38
C ASN A 72 -9.05 14.19 1.70
N ARG A 73 -10.13 13.44 2.05
CA ARG A 73 -10.07 12.01 2.35
C ARG A 73 -9.41 11.18 1.22
N ARG A 74 -9.73 11.45 -0.04
CA ARG A 74 -9.18 10.70 -1.19
C ARG A 74 -7.68 10.92 -1.32
N HIS A 75 -7.23 12.18 -1.20
CA HIS A 75 -5.81 12.53 -1.18
C HIS A 75 -5.07 11.84 -0.02
N PHE A 76 -5.70 11.76 1.17
CA PHE A 76 -5.15 11.00 2.29
C PHE A 76 -4.93 9.53 1.92
N PHE A 77 -5.93 8.83 1.37
CA PHE A 77 -5.82 7.43 1.00
C PHE A 77 -4.82 7.19 -0.16
N ALA A 78 -4.69 8.14 -1.08
CA ALA A 78 -3.67 8.10 -2.13
C ALA A 78 -2.25 8.16 -1.55
N LEU A 79 -2.01 9.01 -0.54
CA LEU A 79 -0.74 9.08 0.17
C LEU A 79 -0.50 7.83 1.04
N ALA A 80 -1.52 7.39 1.77
CA ALA A 80 -1.46 6.21 2.62
C ALA A 80 -1.14 4.94 1.82
N SER A 81 -1.70 4.78 0.62
CA SER A 81 -1.44 3.62 -0.24
C SER A 81 0.02 3.52 -0.67
N ARG A 82 0.63 4.64 -1.05
CA ARG A 82 2.07 4.71 -1.39
C ARG A 82 2.94 4.40 -0.17
N ALA A 83 2.59 4.96 0.98
CA ALA A 83 3.33 4.72 2.21
C ALA A 83 3.21 3.25 2.65
N MET A 84 2.03 2.64 2.57
CA MET A 84 1.83 1.21 2.85
C MET A 84 2.67 0.32 1.93
N ARG A 85 2.64 0.58 0.61
CA ARG A 85 3.51 -0.14 -0.34
C ARG A 85 4.97 -0.04 0.10
N GLN A 86 5.46 1.16 0.41
CA GLN A 86 6.85 1.37 0.81
C GLN A 86 7.21 0.60 2.10
N ILE A 87 6.33 0.61 3.12
CA ILE A 87 6.55 -0.13 4.36
C ILE A 87 6.66 -1.63 4.08
N MET A 88 5.75 -2.18 3.27
CA MET A 88 5.76 -3.60 2.91
C MET A 88 7.05 -4.00 2.18
N ILE A 89 7.51 -3.17 1.26
CA ILE A 89 8.75 -3.41 0.51
C ILE A 89 9.98 -3.31 1.40
N ASP A 90 10.04 -2.32 2.28
CA ASP A 90 11.15 -2.15 3.23
C ASP A 90 11.22 -3.37 4.17
N ASN A 91 10.07 -3.85 4.64
CA ASN A 91 9.99 -5.08 5.43
C ASN A 91 10.46 -6.32 4.65
N ALA A 92 10.02 -6.48 3.41
CA ALA A 92 10.46 -7.57 2.54
C ALA A 92 11.99 -7.54 2.31
N ARG A 93 12.55 -6.36 2.04
CA ARG A 93 14.00 -6.17 1.89
C ARG A 93 14.77 -6.51 3.17
N HIS A 94 14.25 -6.09 4.32
CA HIS A 94 14.86 -6.40 5.61
C HIS A 94 14.89 -7.91 5.86
N ARG A 95 13.79 -8.62 5.63
CA ARG A 95 13.70 -10.08 5.78
C ARG A 95 14.66 -10.82 4.86
N THR A 96 14.74 -10.42 3.60
CA THR A 96 15.66 -11.04 2.62
C THR A 96 17.13 -10.83 3.03
N ARG A 97 17.47 -9.65 3.59
CA ARG A 97 18.84 -9.39 4.11
C ARG A 97 19.17 -10.25 5.32
N LEU A 98 18.24 -10.38 6.28
CA LEU A 98 18.44 -11.23 7.46
C LEU A 98 18.65 -12.70 7.08
N LYS A 99 17.91 -13.18 6.06
CA LYS A 99 18.08 -14.56 5.56
C LYS A 99 19.47 -14.78 4.95
N ARG A 100 19.99 -13.83 4.17
CA ARG A 100 21.34 -13.90 3.56
C ARG A 100 22.46 -13.75 4.56
N GLY A 101 22.27 -12.99 5.65
CA GLY A 101 23.27 -12.77 6.69
C GLY A 101 23.40 -13.90 7.72
N ARG A 102 22.38 -14.73 7.85
CA ARG A 102 22.41 -15.97 8.64
C ARG A 102 22.78 -17.10 7.71
N GLY A 103 24.07 -17.39 7.57
CA GLY A 103 24.51 -18.60 6.85
C GLY A 103 23.60 -19.78 7.19
N VAL A 104 23.22 -20.54 6.16
CA VAL A 104 22.20 -21.59 6.15
C VAL A 104 22.26 -22.44 7.44
N VAL A 105 21.42 -22.13 8.40
CA VAL A 105 21.05 -23.08 9.45
C VAL A 105 19.77 -23.71 8.96
N HIS A 106 19.86 -24.94 8.50
CA HIS A 106 18.74 -25.83 8.31
C HIS A 106 18.01 -25.99 9.65
N THR A 107 17.05 -25.14 9.90
CA THR A 107 16.07 -25.38 10.97
C THR A 107 14.81 -25.90 10.30
N THR A 108 14.51 -27.13 10.64
CA THR A 108 13.37 -27.92 10.24
C THR A 108 12.07 -27.11 10.16
N VAL A 109 11.36 -27.29 9.01
CA VAL A 109 9.92 -27.27 8.81
C VAL A 109 9.21 -25.93 8.55
N ASP A 110 8.76 -25.84 7.32
CA ASP A 110 7.50 -25.32 6.72
C ASP A 110 7.10 -23.84 6.80
N THR A 111 7.28 -23.12 7.87
CA THR A 111 6.81 -21.72 7.93
C THR A 111 7.86 -20.71 7.48
N ALA A 112 9.13 -21.05 7.60
CA ALA A 112 10.24 -20.19 7.20
C ALA A 112 10.40 -20.10 5.67
N ASP A 113 10.13 -21.19 4.96
CA ASP A 113 10.20 -21.25 3.50
C ASP A 113 9.03 -20.48 2.84
N LEU A 114 7.81 -20.63 3.34
CA LEU A 114 6.65 -19.84 2.87
C LEU A 114 6.87 -18.34 3.08
N GLY A 115 7.44 -17.95 4.24
CA GLY A 115 7.73 -16.56 4.52
C GLY A 115 8.86 -15.95 3.67
N ALA A 116 9.77 -16.75 3.16
CA ALA A 116 10.83 -16.29 2.27
C ALA A 116 10.31 -16.08 0.84
N THR A 117 9.54 -17.02 0.34
CA THR A 117 8.90 -16.95 -0.98
C THR A 117 8.03 -15.70 -1.09
N THR A 118 7.24 -15.38 -0.05
CA THR A 118 6.39 -14.19 -0.06
C THR A 118 7.15 -12.87 0.00
N ALA A 119 8.32 -12.81 0.65
CA ALA A 119 9.16 -11.61 0.62
C ALA A 119 9.76 -11.38 -0.78
N GLU A 120 10.22 -12.43 -1.42
CA GLU A 120 10.72 -12.41 -2.80
C GLU A 120 9.62 -11.98 -3.79
N GLN A 121 8.43 -12.57 -3.70
CA GLN A 121 7.28 -12.19 -4.52
C GLN A 121 6.87 -10.71 -4.33
N ALA A 122 6.94 -10.18 -3.11
CA ALA A 122 6.68 -8.76 -2.86
C ALA A 122 7.71 -7.86 -3.54
N LEU A 123 8.98 -8.25 -3.54
CA LEU A 123 10.04 -7.51 -4.24
C LEU A 123 9.91 -7.62 -5.76
N GLU A 124 9.48 -8.77 -6.28
CA GLU A 124 9.21 -8.95 -7.71
C GLU A 124 8.04 -8.08 -8.17
N LEU A 125 6.95 -8.03 -7.38
CA LEU A 125 5.83 -7.15 -7.63
C LEU A 125 6.25 -5.68 -7.62
N ASP A 126 7.08 -5.26 -6.65
CA ASP A 126 7.60 -3.89 -6.59
C ASP A 126 8.43 -3.53 -7.83
N ALA A 127 9.29 -4.44 -8.27
CA ALA A 127 10.06 -4.27 -9.50
C ALA A 127 9.15 -4.16 -10.72
N ALA A 128 8.13 -5.03 -10.84
CA ALA A 128 7.16 -4.99 -11.92
C ALA A 128 6.33 -3.70 -11.93
N LEU A 129 5.91 -3.20 -10.76
CA LEU A 129 5.23 -1.91 -10.62
C LEU A 129 6.14 -0.74 -10.98
N THR A 130 7.42 -0.82 -10.65
CA THR A 130 8.41 0.20 -11.02
C THR A 130 8.61 0.26 -12.53
N ASP A 131 8.71 -0.89 -13.18
CA ASP A 131 8.84 -0.97 -14.65
C ASP A 131 7.57 -0.53 -15.37
N LEU A 132 6.40 -0.89 -14.84
CA LEU A 132 5.12 -0.40 -15.33
C LEU A 132 5.02 1.13 -15.22
N GLY A 133 5.47 1.70 -14.10
CA GLY A 133 5.41 3.14 -13.85
C GLY A 133 6.29 3.97 -14.78
N ARG A 134 7.34 3.39 -15.36
CA ARG A 134 8.15 4.05 -16.41
C ARG A 134 7.42 4.17 -17.75
N ARG A 135 6.43 3.31 -17.98
CA ARG A 135 5.63 3.27 -19.20
C ARG A 135 4.31 4.01 -19.03
N ASP A 136 3.67 3.77 -17.89
CA ASP A 136 2.37 4.35 -17.55
C ASP A 136 2.22 4.52 -16.04
N ALA A 137 2.39 5.76 -15.58
CA ALA A 137 2.29 6.11 -14.17
C ALA A 137 0.84 6.05 -13.66
N ASP A 138 -0.15 6.22 -14.52
CA ASP A 138 -1.56 6.19 -14.15
C ASP A 138 -2.02 4.77 -13.83
N LEU A 139 -1.55 3.79 -14.60
CA LEU A 139 -1.81 2.38 -14.28
C LEU A 139 -1.26 1.99 -12.91
N VAL A 140 -0.07 2.48 -12.55
CA VAL A 140 0.50 2.24 -11.22
C VAL A 140 -0.32 2.93 -10.14
N ARG A 141 -0.80 4.17 -10.36
CA ARG A 141 -1.68 4.86 -9.41
C ARG A 141 -2.96 4.06 -9.16
N VAL A 142 -3.58 3.55 -10.21
CA VAL A 142 -4.79 2.72 -10.08
C VAL A 142 -4.51 1.48 -9.22
N VAL A 143 -3.37 0.81 -9.45
CA VAL A 143 -2.98 -0.34 -8.62
C VAL A 143 -2.72 0.08 -7.17
N GLU A 144 -1.93 1.13 -6.94
CA GLU A 144 -1.62 1.59 -5.59
C GLU A 144 -2.89 1.96 -4.81
N TRP A 145 -3.76 2.74 -5.40
CA TRP A 145 -4.94 3.26 -4.71
C TRP A 145 -6.00 2.20 -4.49
N HIS A 146 -6.21 1.30 -5.47
CA HIS A 146 -7.17 0.21 -5.30
C HIS A 146 -6.65 -0.88 -4.37
N PHE A 147 -5.43 -1.38 -4.64
CA PHE A 147 -4.88 -2.53 -3.93
C PHE A 147 -4.37 -2.16 -2.53
N PHE A 148 -3.52 -1.13 -2.42
CA PHE A 148 -2.93 -0.71 -1.14
C PHE A 148 -3.82 0.27 -0.38
N GLY A 149 -4.52 1.16 -1.05
CA GLY A 149 -5.38 2.19 -0.45
C GLY A 149 -6.82 1.76 -0.22
N GLY A 150 -7.27 0.66 -0.83
CA GLY A 150 -8.65 0.17 -0.71
C GLY A 150 -9.70 1.07 -1.34
N MET A 151 -9.29 2.02 -2.19
CA MET A 151 -10.22 2.91 -2.89
C MET A 151 -11.05 2.14 -3.91
N THR A 152 -12.30 2.53 -4.05
CA THR A 152 -13.18 2.05 -5.11
C THR A 152 -12.76 2.62 -6.46
N PHE A 153 -13.16 1.99 -7.56
CA PHE A 153 -12.88 2.53 -8.90
C PHE A 153 -13.56 3.88 -9.14
N GLN A 154 -14.71 4.12 -8.51
CA GLN A 154 -15.37 5.42 -8.55
C GLN A 154 -14.54 6.50 -7.86
N GLU A 155 -14.05 6.24 -6.63
CA GLU A 155 -13.19 7.19 -5.89
C GLU A 155 -11.89 7.50 -6.65
N ILE A 156 -11.31 6.49 -7.27
CA ILE A 156 -10.11 6.67 -8.12
C ILE A 156 -10.45 7.49 -9.36
N GLY A 157 -11.59 7.22 -9.99
CA GLY A 157 -12.07 7.97 -11.14
C GLY A 157 -12.29 9.45 -10.82
N ASP A 158 -12.93 9.74 -9.71
CA ASP A 158 -13.15 11.11 -9.24
C ASP A 158 -11.83 11.86 -8.99
N GLU A 159 -10.81 11.16 -8.44
CA GLU A 159 -9.50 11.76 -8.16
C GLU A 159 -8.67 12.00 -9.43
N LEU A 160 -8.80 11.10 -10.43
CA LEU A 160 -8.08 11.22 -11.71
C LEU A 160 -8.83 12.02 -12.77
N GLY A 161 -10.07 12.44 -12.48
CA GLY A 161 -10.96 13.07 -13.47
C GLY A 161 -11.37 12.10 -14.60
N ARG A 162 -11.52 10.81 -14.28
CA ARG A 162 -11.84 9.72 -15.22
C ARG A 162 -13.13 9.00 -14.83
N HIS A 163 -13.82 8.45 -15.82
CA HIS A 163 -14.99 7.62 -15.56
C HIS A 163 -14.62 6.29 -14.90
N GLU A 164 -15.42 5.80 -13.95
CA GLU A 164 -15.19 4.51 -13.25
C GLU A 164 -14.88 3.36 -14.21
N ARG A 165 -15.59 3.26 -15.32
CA ARG A 165 -15.39 2.22 -16.33
C ARG A 165 -13.98 2.24 -16.92
N THR A 166 -13.41 3.42 -17.14
CA THR A 166 -12.04 3.61 -17.63
C THR A 166 -11.05 3.12 -16.57
N VAL A 167 -11.25 3.49 -15.31
CA VAL A 167 -10.39 3.04 -14.20
C VAL A 167 -10.44 1.52 -14.04
N ARG A 168 -11.60 0.91 -14.20
CA ARG A 168 -11.76 -0.55 -14.17
C ARG A 168 -10.99 -1.23 -15.30
N HIS A 169 -11.05 -0.65 -16.49
CA HIS A 169 -10.25 -1.13 -17.63
C HIS A 169 -8.74 -0.99 -17.37
N ASP A 170 -8.31 0.17 -16.85
CA ASP A 170 -6.92 0.42 -16.48
C ASP A 170 -6.41 -0.57 -15.42
N TRP A 171 -7.27 -0.91 -14.44
CA TRP A 171 -6.96 -1.95 -13.45
C TRP A 171 -6.74 -3.33 -14.09
N GLU A 172 -7.61 -3.76 -15.00
CA GLU A 172 -7.45 -5.05 -15.66
C GLU A 172 -6.20 -5.08 -16.55
N LEU A 173 -5.92 -3.98 -17.25
CA LEU A 173 -4.69 -3.83 -18.03
C LEU A 173 -3.44 -3.89 -17.16
N ALA A 174 -3.43 -3.14 -16.06
CA ALA A 174 -2.31 -3.16 -15.13
C ALA A 174 -2.06 -4.56 -14.55
N ARG A 175 -3.12 -5.28 -14.15
CA ARG A 175 -3.03 -6.66 -13.66
C ARG A 175 -2.44 -7.61 -14.71
N ALA A 176 -2.86 -7.49 -15.95
CA ALA A 176 -2.33 -8.31 -17.05
C ALA A 176 -0.83 -8.03 -17.27
N CYS A 177 -0.42 -6.75 -17.30
CA CYS A 177 0.97 -6.35 -17.42
C CYS A 177 1.84 -6.87 -16.27
N LEU A 178 1.37 -6.74 -15.03
CA LEU A 178 2.10 -7.20 -13.85
C LEU A 178 2.25 -8.71 -13.84
N ARG A 179 1.19 -9.46 -14.16
CA ARG A 179 1.22 -10.92 -14.25
C ARG A 179 2.23 -11.38 -15.30
N ALA A 180 2.18 -10.82 -16.51
CA ALA A 180 3.13 -11.14 -17.56
C ALA A 180 4.58 -10.77 -17.22
N ALA A 181 4.82 -9.74 -16.41
CA ALA A 181 6.15 -9.38 -15.94
C ALA A 181 6.70 -10.36 -14.89
N MET A 182 5.84 -10.84 -13.99
CA MET A 182 6.20 -11.81 -12.95
C MET A 182 6.44 -13.21 -13.54
N ASP A 183 5.60 -13.66 -14.48
CA ASP A 183 5.75 -14.97 -15.15
C ASP A 183 7.06 -15.07 -15.92
N ARG A 184 7.50 -14.00 -16.57
CA ARG A 184 8.80 -13.97 -17.29
C ARG A 184 10.01 -14.15 -16.38
N LYS A 185 9.93 -13.67 -15.12
CA LYS A 185 11.02 -13.82 -14.15
C LYS A 185 11.05 -15.22 -13.53
N ALA A 186 9.90 -15.87 -13.41
CA ALA A 186 9.81 -17.23 -12.88
C ALA A 186 10.37 -18.27 -13.87
N GLY A 187 10.45 -17.94 -15.17
CA GLY A 187 10.96 -18.82 -16.24
C GLY A 187 12.43 -18.57 -16.62
N SER A 188 13.14 -17.67 -15.95
CA SER A 188 14.55 -17.34 -16.19
C SER A 188 15.44 -17.79 -15.04
#